data_f003e7f5a8fc183ded81c349f7d49e11
#
_entry.id   f003e7f5a8fc183ded81c349f7d49e11
#
_cell.length_a   1.000
_cell.length_b   1.000
_cell.length_c   1.000
_cell.angle_alpha   90.00
_cell.angle_beta   90.00
_cell.angle_gamma   90.00
#
_symmetry.space_group_name_H-M   'P 1'
#
loop_
_entity.id
_entity.type
_entity.pdbx_description
1 polymer ?
#
loop_
_entity_poly.entity_id
_entity_poly.type
_entity_poly.pdbx_seq_one_letter_code
_entity_poly.pdbx_strand_id
1 'polypeptide(L)'
;MSRYAVNKVLWEVARDDAKAADYMESPGQFLADRGLTVIEHSQLLNRDFAGMFADGAHPFLLFTFRIKISGGFSFPMMIEHVRALADIDPPLDIST
;
A
#
# COMPACT_ATOMS: atom_id res chain seq x y z
N MET A 1 16.16 -2.80 4.23
CA MET A 1 15.16 -2.02 4.98
C MET A 1 13.77 -2.42 4.57
N SER A 2 12.91 -2.62 5.55
CA SER A 2 11.57 -3.09 5.30
C SER A 2 10.71 -2.10 4.51
N ARG A 3 10.93 -0.78 4.70
CA ARG A 3 10.19 0.22 3.91
C ARG A 3 10.42 0.05 2.41
N TYR A 4 11.63 -0.29 2.02
CA TYR A 4 11.91 -0.56 0.62
C TYR A 4 11.08 -1.74 0.12
N ALA A 5 10.99 -2.79 0.91
CA ALA A 5 10.23 -3.98 0.52
C ALA A 5 8.74 -3.67 0.36
N VAL A 6 8.18 -2.92 1.29
CA VAL A 6 6.77 -2.48 1.20
C VAL A 6 6.56 -1.64 -0.05
N ASN A 7 7.39 -0.62 -0.23
CA ASN A 7 7.24 0.27 -1.38
C ASN A 7 7.40 -0.47 -2.71
N LYS A 8 8.25 -1.48 -2.75
CA LYS A 8 8.43 -2.28 -3.95
C LYS A 8 7.16 -3.06 -4.29
N VAL A 9 6.51 -3.64 -3.29
CA VAL A 9 5.24 -4.34 -3.51
C VAL A 9 4.20 -3.37 -4.05
N LEU A 10 4.06 -2.21 -3.42
CA LEU A 10 3.10 -1.20 -3.85
C LEU A 10 3.34 -0.79 -5.29
N TRP A 11 4.60 -0.57 -5.63
CA TRP A 11 4.99 -0.15 -6.97
C TRP A 11 4.69 -1.23 -8.01
N GLU A 12 5.06 -2.47 -7.72
CA GLU A 12 4.87 -3.57 -8.66
C GLU A 12 3.39 -3.82 -8.95
N VAL A 13 2.57 -3.85 -7.91
CA VAL A 13 1.14 -4.08 -8.08
C VAL A 13 0.49 -2.94 -8.87
N ALA A 14 0.90 -1.72 -8.60
CA ALA A 14 0.32 -0.57 -9.28
C ALA A 14 0.67 -0.52 -10.77
N ARG A 15 1.80 -1.11 -11.18
CA ARG A 15 2.29 -0.99 -12.54
C ARG A 15 2.05 -2.21 -13.42
N ASP A 16 1.81 -3.37 -12.82
CA ASP A 16 1.78 -4.63 -13.56
C ASP A 16 0.46 -5.34 -13.31
N ASP A 17 -0.35 -5.47 -14.36
CA ASP A 17 -1.67 -6.09 -14.25
C ASP A 17 -1.57 -7.55 -13.79
N ALA A 18 -0.56 -8.28 -14.25
CA ALA A 18 -0.39 -9.68 -13.86
C ALA A 18 -0.07 -9.79 -12.38
N LYS A 19 0.79 -8.91 -11.88
CA LYS A 19 1.15 -8.90 -10.46
C LYS A 19 -0.02 -8.45 -9.59
N ALA A 20 -0.80 -7.49 -10.07
CA ALA A 20 -2.01 -7.10 -9.36
C ALA A 20 -2.99 -8.26 -9.26
N ALA A 21 -3.16 -9.01 -10.34
CA ALA A 21 -4.04 -10.19 -10.33
C ALA A 21 -3.53 -11.24 -9.35
N ASP A 22 -2.22 -11.49 -9.34
CA ASP A 22 -1.62 -12.45 -8.41
C ASP A 22 -1.85 -12.03 -6.97
N TYR A 23 -1.67 -10.75 -6.67
CA TYR A 23 -1.89 -10.24 -5.33
C TYR A 23 -3.36 -10.38 -4.92
N MET A 24 -4.29 -10.07 -5.82
CA MET A 24 -5.71 -10.16 -5.51
C MET A 24 -6.17 -11.60 -5.33
N GLU A 25 -5.62 -12.52 -6.11
CA GLU A 25 -6.03 -13.92 -6.06
C GLU A 25 -5.43 -14.65 -4.86
N SER A 26 -4.15 -14.45 -4.59
CA SER A 26 -3.44 -15.15 -3.52
C SER A 26 -2.48 -14.19 -2.81
N PRO A 27 -3.01 -13.26 -2.04
CA PRO A 27 -2.16 -12.23 -1.43
C PRO A 27 -1.08 -12.79 -0.51
N GLY A 28 -1.40 -13.80 0.28
CA GLY A 28 -0.41 -14.39 1.18
C GLY A 28 0.75 -14.99 0.42
N GLN A 29 0.47 -15.70 -0.67
CA GLN A 29 1.49 -16.32 -1.49
C GLN A 29 2.30 -15.27 -2.26
N PHE A 30 1.62 -14.25 -2.78
CA PHE A 30 2.29 -13.16 -3.50
C PHE A 30 3.29 -12.44 -2.60
N LEU A 31 2.96 -12.27 -1.32
CA LEU A 31 3.77 -11.53 -0.37
C LEU A 31 4.89 -12.38 0.25
N ALA A 32 4.87 -13.70 0.06
CA ALA A 32 5.89 -14.58 0.63
C ALA A 32 7.25 -14.27 0.02
N ASP A 33 8.31 -14.40 0.82
CA ASP A 33 9.70 -14.26 0.39
C ASP A 33 10.05 -12.88 -0.18
N ARG A 34 9.35 -11.85 0.26
CA ARG A 34 9.64 -10.50 -0.21
C ARG A 34 10.41 -9.66 0.79
N GLY A 35 10.91 -10.26 1.85
CA GLY A 35 11.69 -9.53 2.85
C GLY A 35 10.86 -8.62 3.74
N LEU A 36 9.57 -8.90 3.85
CA LEU A 36 8.68 -8.10 4.70
C LEU A 36 8.77 -8.58 6.14
N THR A 37 8.63 -7.64 7.08
CA THR A 37 8.46 -8.00 8.49
C THR A 37 7.07 -8.60 8.68
N VAL A 38 6.85 -9.22 9.83
CA VAL A 38 5.54 -9.80 10.15
C VAL A 38 4.46 -8.73 10.13
N ILE A 39 4.78 -7.55 10.67
CA ILE A 39 3.82 -6.44 10.70
C ILE A 39 3.51 -5.96 9.29
N GLU A 40 4.54 -5.79 8.46
CA GLU A 40 4.37 -5.33 7.09
C GLU A 40 3.57 -6.31 6.26
N HIS A 41 3.85 -7.60 6.42
CA HIS A 41 3.10 -8.64 5.73
C HIS A 41 1.62 -8.57 6.11
N SER A 42 1.33 -8.41 7.39
CA SER A 42 -0.03 -8.30 7.89
C SER A 42 -0.73 -7.05 7.34
N GLN A 43 -0.03 -5.93 7.31
CA GLN A 43 -0.59 -4.68 6.77
C GLN A 43 -0.97 -4.81 5.30
N LEU A 44 -0.08 -5.40 4.50
CA LEU A 44 -0.36 -5.60 3.08
C LEU A 44 -1.46 -6.63 2.85
N LEU A 45 -1.49 -7.67 3.68
CA LEU A 45 -2.51 -8.69 3.58
C LEU A 45 -3.90 -8.14 3.89
N ASN A 46 -3.98 -7.29 4.90
CA ASN A 46 -5.23 -6.71 5.36
C ASN A 46 -5.54 -5.36 4.74
N ARG A 47 -4.68 -4.87 3.88
CA ARG A 47 -4.82 -3.56 3.22
C ARG A 47 -4.97 -2.44 4.23
N ASP A 48 -4.11 -2.46 5.24
CA ASP A 48 -4.09 -1.45 6.29
C ASP A 48 -3.30 -0.23 5.82
N PHE A 49 -3.94 0.58 4.98
CA PHE A 49 -3.28 1.74 4.38
C PHE A 49 -2.82 2.74 5.41
N ALA A 50 -3.63 2.96 6.44
CA ALA A 50 -3.28 3.91 7.50
C ALA A 50 -2.04 3.44 8.25
N GLY A 51 -1.98 2.15 8.60
CA GLY A 51 -0.82 1.60 9.28
C GLY A 51 0.44 1.66 8.42
N MET A 52 0.31 1.35 7.14
CA MET A 52 1.45 1.44 6.24
C MET A 52 1.96 2.87 6.12
N PHE A 53 1.05 3.85 6.02
CA PHE A 53 1.46 5.25 5.96
C PHE A 53 2.16 5.68 7.24
N ALA A 54 1.60 5.32 8.39
CA ALA A 54 2.19 5.66 9.68
C ALA A 54 3.60 5.09 9.83
N ASP A 55 3.84 3.90 9.25
CA ASP A 55 5.14 3.24 9.33
C ASP A 55 6.11 3.69 8.24
N GLY A 56 5.72 4.64 7.41
CA GLY A 56 6.64 5.26 6.47
C GLY A 56 6.52 4.84 5.01
N ALA A 57 5.46 4.13 4.64
CA ALA A 57 5.25 3.81 3.23
C ALA A 57 5.01 5.09 2.44
N HIS A 58 5.47 5.10 1.19
CA HIS A 58 5.38 6.28 0.35
C HIS A 58 3.91 6.59 0.01
N PRO A 59 3.41 7.78 0.32
CA PRO A 59 1.99 8.08 0.17
C PRO A 59 1.50 8.00 -1.28
N PHE A 60 2.31 8.40 -2.24
CA PHE A 60 1.93 8.30 -3.65
C PHE A 60 1.81 6.84 -4.08
N LEU A 61 2.73 5.99 -3.64
CA LEU A 61 2.68 4.57 -3.96
C LEU A 61 1.47 3.90 -3.30
N LEU A 62 1.14 4.29 -2.08
CA LEU A 62 -0.07 3.80 -1.42
C LEU A 62 -1.32 4.16 -2.22
N PHE A 63 -1.38 5.38 -2.71
CA PHE A 63 -2.54 5.84 -3.45
C PHE A 63 -2.69 5.09 -4.78
N THR A 64 -1.60 4.96 -5.54
CA THR A 64 -1.64 4.25 -6.82
C THR A 64 -1.95 2.77 -6.65
N PHE A 65 -1.41 2.16 -5.60
CA PHE A 65 -1.72 0.78 -5.24
C PHE A 65 -3.21 0.62 -4.95
N ARG A 66 -3.77 1.52 -4.15
CA ARG A 66 -5.19 1.48 -3.80
C ARG A 66 -6.08 1.64 -5.04
N ILE A 67 -5.71 2.55 -5.94
CA ILE A 67 -6.44 2.72 -7.20
C ILE A 67 -6.45 1.40 -7.97
N LYS A 68 -5.29 0.77 -8.07
CA LYS A 68 -5.14 -0.44 -8.87
C LYS A 68 -6.02 -1.57 -8.36
N ILE A 69 -5.96 -1.82 -7.05
CA ILE A 69 -6.71 -2.94 -6.48
C ILE A 69 -8.20 -2.65 -6.36
N SER A 70 -8.59 -1.37 -6.46
CA SER A 70 -10.01 -0.98 -6.42
C SER A 70 -10.65 -0.95 -7.82
N GLY A 71 -9.87 -1.22 -8.85
CA GLY A 71 -10.39 -1.25 -10.20
C GLY A 71 -10.41 0.10 -10.89
N GLY A 72 -9.82 1.13 -10.30
CA GLY A 72 -9.71 2.43 -10.92
C GLY A 72 -9.95 3.58 -9.96
N PHE A 73 -9.73 4.78 -10.47
CA PHE A 73 -9.87 6.00 -9.69
C PHE A 73 -11.34 6.38 -9.51
N SER A 74 -11.69 6.85 -8.31
CA SER A 74 -13.00 7.44 -8.06
C SER A 74 -12.88 8.50 -6.96
N PHE A 75 -13.76 9.50 -7.00
CA PHE A 75 -13.78 10.53 -5.97
C PHE A 75 -14.04 9.97 -4.57
N PRO A 76 -15.05 9.11 -4.38
CA PRO A 76 -15.27 8.55 -3.05
C PRO A 76 -14.06 7.82 -2.50
N MET A 77 -13.37 7.07 -3.36
CA MET A 77 -12.17 6.34 -2.94
C MET A 77 -11.06 7.30 -2.55
N MET A 78 -10.89 8.39 -3.30
CA MET A 78 -9.88 9.39 -2.98
C MET A 78 -10.18 10.06 -1.64
N ILE A 79 -11.44 10.39 -1.38
CA ILE A 79 -11.84 11.02 -0.12
C ILE A 79 -11.58 10.07 1.04
N GLU A 80 -11.92 8.79 0.89
CA GLU A 80 -11.64 7.80 1.93
C GLU A 80 -10.15 7.69 2.21
N HIS A 81 -9.34 7.69 1.17
CA HIS A 81 -7.90 7.58 1.33
C HIS A 81 -7.34 8.78 2.11
N VAL A 82 -7.76 9.98 1.72
CA VAL A 82 -7.32 11.20 2.39
C VAL A 82 -7.76 11.20 3.85
N ARG A 83 -8.99 10.81 4.13
CA ARG A 83 -9.50 10.75 5.50
C ARG A 83 -8.73 9.75 6.35
N ALA A 84 -8.45 8.59 5.78
CA ALA A 84 -7.72 7.56 6.51
C ALA A 84 -6.33 8.05 6.92
N LEU A 85 -5.68 8.84 6.07
CA LEU A 85 -4.35 9.36 6.36
C LEU A 85 -4.37 10.63 7.19
N ALA A 86 -5.48 11.37 7.18
CA ALA A 86 -5.56 12.65 7.89
C ALA A 86 -5.49 12.50 9.40
N ASP A 87 -5.86 11.35 9.93
CA ASP A 87 -5.84 11.10 11.38
C ASP A 87 -4.49 10.60 11.86
N ILE A 88 -3.49 10.58 11.00
CA ILE A 88 -2.18 10.04 11.32
C ILE A 88 -1.11 11.10 11.07
N ASP A 89 -0.25 11.32 12.05
CA ASP A 89 0.89 12.19 11.86
C ASP A 89 1.85 11.52 10.86
N PRO A 90 2.25 12.24 9.79
CA PRO A 90 3.17 11.63 8.84
C PRO A 90 4.51 11.33 9.52
N PRO A 91 5.14 10.21 9.16
CA PRO A 91 6.41 9.82 9.76
C PRO A 91 7.54 10.75 9.38
N LEU A 92 7.40 11.46 8.28
CA LEU A 92 8.39 12.42 7.82
C LEU A 92 7.67 13.71 7.49
N ASP A 93 8.46 14.78 7.33
CA ASP A 93 7.89 16.05 6.94
C ASP A 93 7.59 16.03 5.45
N ILE A 94 6.41 15.55 5.11
CA ILE A 94 5.97 15.45 3.72
C ILE A 94 5.01 16.55 3.34
N SER A 95 4.78 17.50 4.24
CA SER A 95 3.81 18.56 4.02
C SER A 95 4.38 19.75 3.26
N THR A 96 5.64 19.77 3.04
CA THR A 96 6.30 20.91 2.40
C THR A 96 6.02 21.03 0.92
#